data_015ec0d65f456f759eadebc337864d81
#
_entry.id   015ec0d65f456f759eadebc337864d81
#
_cell.length_a   1.000
_cell.length_b   1.000
_cell.length_c   1.000
_cell.angle_alpha   90.00
_cell.angle_beta   90.00
_cell.angle_gamma   90.00
#
_symmetry.space_group_name_H-M   'P 1'
#
loop_
_entity.id
_entity.type
_entity.pdbx_description
1 polymer ?
#
loop_
_entity_poly.entity_id
_entity_poly.type
_entity_poly.pdbx_seq_one_letter_code
_entity_poly.pdbx_strand_id
1 'polypeptide(L)'
;RVLIEQKSRGISFKKGLKQSDGQLLTPYQQARRYAGYLPFNQTPRWIVVCNFEAFEIHDMNFPNGEPEVIPLVDTGNTTIQKEMEVSLQAGELVGVLYDAILKQYKDPSSPDTLKSLNALCVRLVFCLYAEDAGIFGGRNKFHDYLEQHRAEDRRALISLFQVLDQKPEERDPYLDEDLASFPYVNGGLFADENIEIPRLGEAVIDLILVQASAGFDWSVISPTIFGAVFESTLNPETRRSGGMHYTSIENIHKVIDPLFLNDLKRELAEIKEITVEK
;
A
#
# COMPACT_ATOMS: atom_id res chain seq x y z
N ARG A 1 14.19 -27.45 -1.39
CA ARG A 1 14.33 -26.13 -2.02
C ARG A 1 13.44 -26.07 -3.24
N VAL A 2 12.93 -24.89 -3.53
CA VAL A 2 12.02 -24.58 -4.65
C VAL A 2 12.63 -23.45 -5.45
N LEU A 3 12.60 -23.53 -6.79
CA LEU A 3 12.90 -22.44 -7.69
C LEU A 3 11.59 -22.04 -8.37
N ILE A 4 11.26 -20.76 -8.37
CA ILE A 4 10.01 -20.26 -8.98
C ILE A 4 10.38 -19.39 -10.18
N GLU A 5 9.81 -19.73 -11.34
CA GLU A 5 9.88 -18.92 -12.56
C GLU A 5 8.51 -18.32 -12.84
N GLN A 6 8.43 -17.00 -12.81
CA GLN A 6 7.18 -16.28 -13.02
C GLN A 6 7.13 -15.66 -14.41
N LYS A 7 6.00 -15.79 -15.06
CA LYS A 7 5.69 -15.19 -16.37
C LYS A 7 4.42 -14.34 -16.27
N SER A 8 4.28 -13.42 -17.20
CA SER A 8 3.06 -12.61 -17.30
C SER A 8 1.85 -13.46 -17.66
N ARG A 9 0.66 -12.99 -17.31
CA ARG A 9 -0.62 -13.63 -17.64
C ARG A 9 -0.72 -13.85 -19.17
N GLY A 10 -1.30 -15.00 -19.57
CA GLY A 10 -1.45 -15.38 -20.98
C GLY A 10 -0.21 -16.00 -21.62
N ILE A 11 0.91 -16.09 -20.92
CA ILE A 11 2.10 -16.78 -21.44
C ILE A 11 1.90 -18.29 -21.27
N SER A 12 1.97 -19.01 -22.40
CA SER A 12 1.88 -20.48 -22.40
C SER A 12 3.14 -21.12 -21.82
N PHE A 13 2.98 -22.08 -20.92
CA PHE A 13 4.09 -22.88 -20.37
C PHE A 13 4.79 -23.75 -21.43
N LYS A 14 4.07 -24.11 -22.50
CA LYS A 14 4.56 -25.01 -23.57
C LYS A 14 5.24 -24.25 -24.72
N LYS A 15 5.06 -22.94 -24.84
CA LYS A 15 5.61 -22.15 -25.93
C LYS A 15 6.99 -21.61 -25.55
N GLY A 16 7.97 -21.82 -26.43
CA GLY A 16 9.31 -21.25 -26.27
C GLY A 16 9.29 -19.72 -26.40
N LEU A 17 9.92 -19.05 -25.44
CA LEU A 17 10.15 -17.61 -25.42
C LEU A 17 11.58 -17.30 -25.82
N LYS A 18 11.78 -16.30 -26.68
CA LYS A 18 13.11 -15.90 -27.14
C LYS A 18 13.91 -15.30 -25.99
N GLN A 19 15.06 -15.87 -25.72
CA GLN A 19 15.99 -15.41 -24.69
C GLN A 19 16.96 -14.35 -25.27
N SER A 20 17.73 -13.72 -24.42
CA SER A 20 18.74 -12.72 -24.81
C SER A 20 19.84 -13.28 -25.72
N ASP A 21 20.12 -14.59 -25.62
CA ASP A 21 21.08 -15.32 -26.45
C ASP A 21 20.45 -15.86 -27.76
N GLY A 22 19.19 -15.52 -28.04
CA GLY A 22 18.45 -15.93 -29.24
C GLY A 22 17.80 -17.31 -29.16
N GLN A 23 18.04 -18.09 -28.11
CA GLN A 23 17.42 -19.41 -27.93
C GLN A 23 15.93 -19.29 -27.58
N LEU A 24 15.15 -20.28 -27.98
CA LEU A 24 13.75 -20.40 -27.63
C LEU A 24 13.63 -21.41 -26.49
N LEU A 25 13.30 -20.94 -25.29
CA LEU A 25 13.13 -21.80 -24.12
C LEU A 25 11.72 -21.64 -23.57
N THR A 26 11.10 -22.77 -23.17
CA THR A 26 9.88 -22.71 -22.34
C THR A 26 10.21 -22.13 -20.97
N PRO A 27 9.21 -21.60 -20.23
CA PRO A 27 9.46 -21.11 -18.87
C PRO A 27 10.14 -22.15 -17.97
N TYR A 28 9.75 -23.41 -18.05
CA TYR A 28 10.42 -24.50 -17.33
C TYR A 28 11.87 -24.68 -17.76
N GLN A 29 12.14 -24.72 -19.06
CA GLN A 29 13.52 -24.84 -19.57
C GLN A 29 14.40 -23.70 -19.13
N GLN A 30 13.86 -22.49 -19.07
CA GLN A 30 14.56 -21.32 -18.56
C GLN A 30 14.90 -21.48 -17.07
N ALA A 31 13.92 -21.88 -16.23
CA ALA A 31 14.12 -22.14 -14.83
C ALA A 31 15.15 -23.25 -14.58
N ARG A 32 15.06 -24.36 -15.36
CA ARG A 32 16.00 -25.48 -15.31
C ARG A 32 17.41 -25.04 -15.66
N ARG A 33 17.57 -24.16 -16.63
CA ARG A 33 18.88 -23.60 -17.00
C ARG A 33 19.48 -22.81 -15.83
N TYR A 34 18.70 -21.96 -15.14
CA TYR A 34 19.14 -21.27 -13.94
C TYR A 34 19.52 -22.22 -12.81
N ALA A 35 18.74 -23.27 -12.60
CA ALA A 35 19.04 -24.29 -11.61
C ALA A 35 20.40 -24.96 -11.85
N GLY A 36 20.78 -25.13 -13.13
CA GLY A 36 22.07 -25.70 -13.52
C GLY A 36 23.32 -24.87 -13.17
N TYR A 37 23.15 -23.57 -12.89
CA TYR A 37 24.24 -22.71 -12.44
C TYR A 37 24.39 -22.67 -10.91
N LEU A 38 23.46 -23.26 -10.18
CA LEU A 38 23.52 -23.28 -8.72
C LEU A 38 24.50 -24.37 -8.24
N PRO A 39 25.20 -24.14 -7.11
CA PRO A 39 26.01 -25.17 -6.47
C PRO A 39 25.13 -26.41 -6.16
N PHE A 40 25.74 -27.61 -6.21
CA PHE A 40 25.05 -28.87 -6.00
C PHE A 40 24.20 -28.90 -4.71
N ASN A 41 24.73 -28.35 -3.63
CA ASN A 41 24.03 -28.24 -2.35
C ASN A 41 22.89 -27.20 -2.35
N GLN A 42 22.71 -26.45 -3.44
CA GLN A 42 21.63 -25.46 -3.62
C GLN A 42 20.64 -25.85 -4.71
N THR A 43 20.85 -26.95 -5.40
CA THR A 43 19.97 -27.43 -6.46
C THR A 43 18.53 -27.59 -5.92
N PRO A 44 17.54 -27.00 -6.58
CA PRO A 44 16.14 -27.09 -6.15
C PRO A 44 15.59 -28.52 -6.42
N ARG A 45 14.80 -29.04 -5.49
CA ARG A 45 14.02 -30.26 -5.72
C ARG A 45 12.79 -29.98 -6.61
N TRP A 46 12.21 -28.79 -6.44
CA TRP A 46 11.00 -28.41 -7.15
C TRP A 46 11.28 -27.19 -8.01
N ILE A 47 10.82 -27.25 -9.26
CA ILE A 47 10.73 -26.08 -10.13
C ILE A 47 9.23 -25.81 -10.33
N VAL A 48 8.81 -24.59 -9.98
CA VAL A 48 7.43 -24.14 -10.13
C VAL A 48 7.42 -23.02 -11.16
N VAL A 49 6.61 -23.21 -12.20
CA VAL A 49 6.36 -22.16 -13.19
C VAL A 49 4.98 -21.57 -12.95
N CYS A 50 4.86 -20.24 -12.92
CA CYS A 50 3.61 -19.54 -12.71
C CYS A 50 3.38 -18.51 -13.82
N ASN A 51 2.13 -18.40 -14.31
CA ASN A 51 1.70 -17.35 -15.25
C ASN A 51 0.44 -16.62 -14.78
N PHE A 52 0.11 -16.68 -13.48
CA PHE A 52 -1.13 -16.13 -12.90
C PHE A 52 -2.44 -16.74 -13.39
N GLU A 53 -2.38 -17.82 -14.19
CA GLU A 53 -3.54 -18.64 -14.59
C GLU A 53 -3.40 -20.05 -14.07
N ALA A 54 -2.17 -20.53 -13.90
CA ALA A 54 -1.85 -21.83 -13.36
C ALA A 54 -0.45 -21.87 -12.76
N PHE A 55 -0.22 -22.89 -11.95
CA PHE A 55 1.10 -23.36 -11.57
C PHE A 55 1.40 -24.67 -12.30
N GLU A 56 2.62 -24.80 -12.82
CA GLU A 56 3.17 -26.04 -13.35
C GLU A 56 4.33 -26.45 -12.45
N ILE A 57 4.20 -27.60 -11.75
CA ILE A 57 5.12 -28.06 -10.72
C ILE A 57 5.91 -29.25 -11.25
N HIS A 58 7.23 -29.15 -11.29
CA HIS A 58 8.16 -30.18 -11.73
C HIS A 58 8.96 -30.72 -10.55
N ASP A 59 8.94 -32.05 -10.33
CA ASP A 59 9.84 -32.71 -9.38
C ASP A 59 11.15 -33.07 -10.07
N MET A 60 12.23 -32.43 -9.64
CA MET A 60 13.57 -32.64 -10.20
C MET A 60 14.18 -34.00 -9.86
N ASN A 61 13.58 -34.77 -8.95
CA ASN A 61 13.89 -36.20 -8.79
C ASN A 61 13.39 -37.04 -9.97
N PHE A 62 12.38 -36.54 -10.70
CA PHE A 62 11.80 -37.15 -11.89
C PHE A 62 11.74 -36.11 -13.04
N PRO A 63 12.87 -35.67 -13.55
CA PRO A 63 12.94 -34.51 -14.45
C PRO A 63 12.28 -34.71 -15.83
N ASN A 64 11.93 -35.97 -16.17
CA ASN A 64 11.22 -36.36 -17.39
C ASN A 64 9.76 -36.76 -17.08
N GLY A 65 9.31 -36.61 -15.83
CA GLY A 65 7.92 -36.86 -15.46
C GLY A 65 7.01 -35.75 -15.99
N GLU A 66 5.72 -36.07 -16.13
CA GLU A 66 4.72 -35.06 -16.43
C GLU A 66 4.59 -34.11 -15.22
N PRO A 67 4.57 -32.79 -15.46
CA PRO A 67 4.39 -31.83 -14.39
C PRO A 67 2.96 -31.89 -13.85
N GLU A 68 2.81 -31.64 -12.57
CA GLU A 68 1.51 -31.37 -11.98
C GLU A 68 1.07 -29.93 -12.35
N VAL A 69 -0.10 -29.81 -12.98
CA VAL A 69 -0.66 -28.52 -13.35
C VAL A 69 -1.82 -28.20 -12.39
N ILE A 70 -1.64 -27.18 -11.58
CA ILE A 70 -2.66 -26.66 -10.69
C ILE A 70 -3.20 -25.36 -11.31
N PRO A 71 -4.41 -25.40 -11.90
CA PRO A 71 -5.02 -24.18 -12.38
C PRO A 71 -5.27 -23.27 -11.18
N LEU A 72 -4.90 -22.01 -11.29
CA LEU A 72 -5.45 -20.98 -10.46
C LEU A 72 -6.91 -20.81 -10.91
N VAL A 73 -7.75 -21.73 -10.45
CA VAL A 73 -9.20 -21.60 -10.65
C VAL A 73 -9.56 -20.27 -10.05
N ASP A 74 -10.26 -19.45 -10.84
CA ASP A 74 -10.83 -18.19 -10.42
C ASP A 74 -11.95 -18.47 -9.40
N THR A 75 -11.57 -19.06 -8.26
CA THR A 75 -12.44 -19.26 -7.12
C THR A 75 -12.64 -17.95 -6.43
N GLY A 76 -13.35 -17.03 -7.12
CA GLY A 76 -13.77 -15.76 -6.52
C GLY A 76 -12.63 -14.74 -6.27
N ASN A 77 -11.52 -14.80 -7.01
CA ASN A 77 -10.39 -13.87 -6.90
C ASN A 77 -10.69 -12.47 -7.48
N THR A 78 -11.97 -12.17 -7.72
CA THR A 78 -12.43 -10.80 -7.97
C THR A 78 -12.05 -9.86 -6.83
N THR A 79 -11.93 -10.35 -5.62
CA THR A 79 -11.52 -9.54 -4.45
C THR A 79 -10.05 -9.16 -4.54
N ILE A 80 -9.14 -10.12 -4.74
CA ILE A 80 -7.70 -9.82 -4.84
C ILE A 80 -7.38 -8.99 -6.09
N GLN A 81 -8.04 -9.27 -7.22
CA GLN A 81 -7.86 -8.47 -8.42
C GLN A 81 -8.35 -7.04 -8.23
N LYS A 82 -9.51 -6.85 -7.59
CA LYS A 82 -10.03 -5.53 -7.23
C LYS A 82 -9.11 -4.82 -6.24
N GLU A 83 -8.63 -5.51 -5.21
CA GLU A 83 -7.67 -4.94 -4.26
C GLU A 83 -6.37 -4.50 -4.94
N MET A 84 -5.85 -5.28 -5.88
CA MET A 84 -4.67 -4.90 -6.66
C MET A 84 -4.94 -3.70 -7.58
N GLU A 85 -6.08 -3.69 -8.26
CA GLU A 85 -6.47 -2.58 -9.14
C GLU A 85 -6.65 -1.28 -8.37
N VAL A 86 -7.36 -1.34 -7.24
CA VAL A 86 -7.55 -0.21 -6.32
C VAL A 86 -6.21 0.27 -5.78
N SER A 87 -5.30 -0.65 -5.44
CA SER A 87 -3.95 -0.30 -4.95
C SER A 87 -3.12 0.42 -6.00
N LEU A 88 -3.20 -0.02 -7.27
CA LEU A 88 -2.53 0.65 -8.39
C LEU A 88 -3.09 2.06 -8.60
N GLN A 89 -4.42 2.22 -8.60
CA GLN A 89 -5.08 3.52 -8.74
C GLN A 89 -4.68 4.48 -7.60
N ALA A 90 -4.65 3.99 -6.36
CA ALA A 90 -4.18 4.76 -5.22
C ALA A 90 -2.72 5.20 -5.37
N GLY A 91 -1.83 4.28 -5.81
CA GLY A 91 -0.42 4.58 -6.05
C GLY A 91 -0.21 5.63 -7.14
N GLU A 92 -0.96 5.54 -8.24
CA GLU A 92 -0.94 6.54 -9.31
C GLU A 92 -1.41 7.91 -8.81
N LEU A 93 -2.50 7.94 -8.05
CA LEU A 93 -3.07 9.16 -7.49
C LEU A 93 -2.11 9.84 -6.51
N VAL A 94 -1.48 9.06 -5.61
CA VAL A 94 -0.44 9.56 -4.69
C VAL A 94 0.76 10.09 -5.47
N GLY A 95 1.15 9.44 -6.56
CA GLY A 95 2.21 9.88 -7.45
C GLY A 95 1.90 11.23 -8.11
N VAL A 96 0.69 11.40 -8.61
CA VAL A 96 0.21 12.67 -9.21
C VAL A 96 0.18 13.79 -8.17
N LEU A 97 -0.33 13.51 -6.97
CA LEU A 97 -0.32 14.46 -5.84
C LEU A 97 1.09 14.87 -5.46
N TYR A 98 2.00 13.89 -5.32
CA TYR A 98 3.39 14.15 -5.00
C TYR A 98 4.05 15.09 -6.01
N ASP A 99 3.91 14.81 -7.31
CA ASP A 99 4.51 15.63 -8.36
C ASP A 99 3.89 17.02 -8.47
N ALA A 100 2.59 17.14 -8.17
CA ALA A 100 1.91 18.43 -8.14
C ALA A 100 2.34 19.30 -6.94
N ILE A 101 2.48 18.70 -5.76
CA ILE A 101 2.92 19.38 -4.53
C ILE A 101 4.41 19.74 -4.62
N LEU A 102 5.27 18.86 -5.18
CA LEU A 102 6.70 19.14 -5.35
C LEU A 102 6.95 20.45 -6.11
N LYS A 103 6.13 20.75 -7.11
CA LYS A 103 6.24 21.96 -7.93
C LYS A 103 5.92 23.24 -7.15
N GLN A 104 5.32 23.16 -5.97
CA GLN A 104 4.97 24.31 -5.14
C GLN A 104 6.13 24.72 -4.21
N TYR A 105 7.13 23.86 -4.03
CA TYR A 105 8.31 24.18 -3.24
C TYR A 105 9.28 25.10 -3.98
N LYS A 106 9.97 25.97 -3.25
CA LYS A 106 10.96 26.91 -3.81
C LYS A 106 12.22 26.20 -4.28
N ASP A 107 12.67 25.18 -3.58
CA ASP A 107 13.82 24.33 -3.94
C ASP A 107 13.42 22.85 -3.94
N PRO A 108 12.90 22.35 -5.08
CA PRO A 108 12.46 20.96 -5.19
C PRO A 108 13.59 19.92 -5.08
N SER A 109 14.84 20.35 -5.15
CA SER A 109 16.02 19.45 -5.11
C SER A 109 16.63 19.29 -3.73
N SER A 110 16.28 20.14 -2.77
CA SER A 110 16.78 20.10 -1.41
C SER A 110 16.36 18.82 -0.69
N PRO A 111 17.28 18.12 0.02
CA PRO A 111 16.94 16.96 0.84
C PRO A 111 15.88 17.28 1.92
N ASP A 112 15.91 18.47 2.51
CA ASP A 112 14.95 18.90 3.52
C ASP A 112 13.56 19.13 2.92
N THR A 113 13.50 19.67 1.70
CA THR A 113 12.26 19.76 0.93
C THR A 113 11.68 18.39 0.62
N LEU A 114 12.49 17.44 0.17
CA LEU A 114 12.02 16.08 -0.12
C LEU A 114 11.51 15.37 1.14
N LYS A 115 12.19 15.57 2.28
CA LYS A 115 11.72 15.07 3.58
C LYS A 115 10.36 15.67 3.95
N SER A 116 10.22 17.00 3.82
CA SER A 116 8.98 17.72 4.12
C SER A 116 7.84 17.29 3.19
N LEU A 117 8.12 17.17 1.90
CA LEU A 117 7.16 16.69 0.90
C LEU A 117 6.67 15.28 1.20
N ASN A 118 7.58 14.36 1.54
CA ASN A 118 7.22 13.01 1.92
C ASN A 118 6.27 13.01 3.12
N ALA A 119 6.60 13.75 4.18
CA ALA A 119 5.76 13.86 5.37
C ALA A 119 4.39 14.49 5.04
N LEU A 120 4.36 15.53 4.22
CA LEU A 120 3.12 16.18 3.80
C LEU A 120 2.23 15.25 2.99
N CYS A 121 2.78 14.51 2.02
CA CYS A 121 2.02 13.53 1.24
C CYS A 121 1.43 12.43 2.13
N VAL A 122 2.21 11.90 3.08
CA VAL A 122 1.72 10.88 4.04
C VAL A 122 0.55 11.43 4.86
N ARG A 123 0.66 12.66 5.38
CA ARG A 123 -0.38 13.31 6.17
C ARG A 123 -1.66 13.55 5.37
N LEU A 124 -1.54 14.03 4.13
CA LEU A 124 -2.70 14.26 3.26
C LEU A 124 -3.43 12.95 2.92
N VAL A 125 -2.69 11.92 2.51
CA VAL A 125 -3.29 10.62 2.18
C VAL A 125 -3.90 9.96 3.43
N PHE A 126 -3.28 10.15 4.61
CA PHE A 126 -3.91 9.73 5.86
C PHE A 126 -5.23 10.47 6.12
N CYS A 127 -5.29 11.79 5.89
CA CYS A 127 -6.53 12.55 6.07
C CYS A 127 -7.65 12.06 5.13
N LEU A 128 -7.32 11.80 3.87
CA LEU A 128 -8.25 11.22 2.89
C LEU A 128 -8.76 9.84 3.34
N TYR A 129 -7.86 8.97 3.78
CA TYR A 129 -8.22 7.66 4.32
C TYR A 129 -9.08 7.77 5.59
N ALA A 130 -8.69 8.64 6.52
CA ALA A 130 -9.38 8.80 7.79
C ALA A 130 -10.81 9.34 7.63
N GLU A 131 -11.01 10.18 6.62
CA GLU A 131 -12.34 10.67 6.22
C GLU A 131 -13.23 9.53 5.75
N ASP A 132 -12.78 8.77 4.75
CA ASP A 132 -13.54 7.67 4.15
C ASP A 132 -13.75 6.50 5.11
N ALA A 133 -12.75 6.21 5.95
CA ALA A 133 -12.84 5.19 7.00
C ALA A 133 -13.71 5.62 8.20
N GLY A 134 -14.24 6.85 8.20
CA GLY A 134 -15.10 7.38 9.28
C GLY A 134 -14.36 7.73 10.57
N ILE A 135 -13.02 7.76 10.57
CA ILE A 135 -12.19 8.09 11.74
C ILE A 135 -12.44 9.52 12.20
N PHE A 136 -12.72 10.44 11.28
CA PHE A 136 -13.01 11.83 11.58
C PHE A 136 -14.45 12.07 12.07
N GLY A 137 -15.27 11.01 12.21
CA GLY A 137 -16.63 11.09 12.74
C GLY A 137 -17.70 11.60 11.75
N GLY A 138 -17.34 11.79 10.47
CA GLY A 138 -18.27 12.19 9.41
C GLY A 138 -17.65 12.02 8.03
N ARG A 139 -18.48 11.84 7.01
CA ARG A 139 -18.04 11.84 5.62
C ARG A 139 -17.71 13.27 5.18
N ASN A 140 -16.74 13.41 4.30
CA ASN A 140 -16.32 14.68 3.68
C ASN A 140 -15.81 15.74 4.67
N LYS A 141 -15.40 15.35 5.87
CA LYS A 141 -15.01 16.32 6.89
C LYS A 141 -13.70 17.04 6.58
N PHE A 142 -12.72 16.30 6.07
CA PHE A 142 -11.46 16.86 5.59
C PHE A 142 -11.69 17.65 4.29
N HIS A 143 -12.49 17.10 3.38
CA HIS A 143 -12.89 17.75 2.13
C HIS A 143 -13.53 19.11 2.41
N ASP A 144 -14.59 19.14 3.23
CA ASP A 144 -15.34 20.36 3.50
C ASP A 144 -14.48 21.42 4.23
N TYR A 145 -13.65 20.97 5.16
CA TYR A 145 -12.70 21.86 5.83
C TYR A 145 -11.72 22.50 4.84
N LEU A 146 -11.10 21.73 3.97
CA LEU A 146 -10.13 22.23 2.99
C LEU A 146 -10.80 23.12 1.92
N GLU A 147 -12.03 22.76 1.50
CA GLU A 147 -12.84 23.56 0.58
C GLU A 147 -13.16 24.95 1.14
N GLN A 148 -13.56 25.03 2.41
CA GLN A 148 -13.86 26.30 3.08
C GLN A 148 -12.62 27.19 3.24
N HIS A 149 -11.43 26.59 3.33
CA HIS A 149 -10.18 27.28 3.59
C HIS A 149 -9.24 27.37 2.37
N ARG A 150 -9.76 27.22 1.15
CA ARG A 150 -8.99 27.25 -0.10
C ARG A 150 -8.01 28.44 -0.22
N ALA A 151 -8.43 29.62 0.17
CA ALA A 151 -7.63 30.83 0.07
C ALA A 151 -6.43 30.84 1.04
N GLU A 152 -6.54 30.12 2.14
CA GLU A 152 -5.55 30.01 3.22
C GLU A 152 -5.05 28.57 3.41
N ASP A 153 -4.97 27.80 2.34
CA ASP A 153 -4.66 26.38 2.27
C ASP A 153 -3.50 25.95 3.20
N ARG A 154 -2.40 26.67 3.13
CA ARG A 154 -1.22 26.42 3.96
C ARG A 154 -1.51 26.57 5.45
N ARG A 155 -2.22 27.63 5.85
CA ARG A 155 -2.57 27.89 7.25
C ARG A 155 -3.54 26.82 7.75
N ALA A 156 -4.53 26.50 6.94
CA ALA A 156 -5.52 25.48 7.24
C ALA A 156 -4.87 24.11 7.50
N LEU A 157 -3.95 23.68 6.65
CA LEU A 157 -3.23 22.43 6.83
C LEU A 157 -2.35 22.42 8.09
N ILE A 158 -1.65 23.53 8.38
CA ILE A 158 -0.83 23.63 9.61
C ILE A 158 -1.73 23.52 10.84
N SER A 159 -2.84 24.27 10.90
CA SER A 159 -3.78 24.24 12.03
C SER A 159 -4.42 22.86 12.19
N LEU A 160 -4.83 22.22 11.10
CA LEU A 160 -5.39 20.87 11.14
C LEU A 160 -4.38 19.85 11.70
N PHE A 161 -3.13 19.88 11.22
CA PHE A 161 -2.12 18.93 11.67
C PHE A 161 -1.76 19.12 13.15
N GLN A 162 -1.75 20.37 13.63
CA GLN A 162 -1.59 20.66 15.07
C GLN A 162 -2.74 20.09 15.90
N VAL A 163 -3.97 20.29 15.45
CA VAL A 163 -5.16 19.75 16.15
C VAL A 163 -5.16 18.23 16.17
N LEU A 164 -4.77 17.58 15.05
CA LEU A 164 -4.67 16.12 14.99
C LEU A 164 -3.59 15.54 15.91
N ASP A 165 -2.56 16.32 16.26
CA ASP A 165 -1.51 15.92 17.21
C ASP A 165 -1.82 16.27 18.67
N GLN A 166 -2.82 17.09 18.94
CA GLN A 166 -3.17 17.55 20.28
C GLN A 166 -4.37 16.81 20.86
N LYS A 167 -4.26 16.38 22.11
CA LYS A 167 -5.42 15.85 22.84
C LYS A 167 -6.45 16.96 23.07
N PRO A 168 -7.75 16.63 23.14
CA PRO A 168 -8.79 17.65 23.33
C PRO A 168 -8.58 18.56 24.54
N GLU A 169 -8.00 18.05 25.62
CA GLU A 169 -7.71 18.77 26.86
C GLU A 169 -6.57 19.80 26.74
N GLU A 170 -5.72 19.61 25.72
CA GLU A 170 -4.51 20.44 25.48
C GLU A 170 -4.76 21.51 24.41
N ARG A 171 -5.95 21.51 23.78
CA ARG A 171 -6.31 22.44 22.71
C ARG A 171 -6.67 23.81 23.23
N ASP A 172 -6.48 24.82 22.38
CA ASP A 172 -6.96 26.18 22.64
C ASP A 172 -8.50 26.16 22.84
N PRO A 173 -9.02 26.67 23.98
CA PRO A 173 -10.45 26.73 24.23
C PRO A 173 -11.22 27.67 23.28
N TYR A 174 -10.52 28.51 22.52
CA TYR A 174 -11.09 29.41 21.50
C TYR A 174 -10.87 28.91 20.08
N LEU A 175 -10.51 27.63 19.91
CA LEU A 175 -10.34 27.02 18.59
C LEU A 175 -11.68 27.02 17.83
N ASP A 176 -11.63 27.29 16.53
CA ASP A 176 -12.80 27.25 15.67
C ASP A 176 -13.49 25.87 15.72
N GLU A 177 -14.83 25.87 15.70
CA GLU A 177 -15.64 24.68 15.98
C GLU A 177 -15.41 23.56 14.96
N ASP A 178 -15.17 23.89 13.71
CA ASP A 178 -14.82 22.96 12.63
C ASP A 178 -13.50 22.25 12.92
N LEU A 179 -12.45 22.96 13.30
CA LEU A 179 -11.17 22.39 13.72
C LEU A 179 -11.28 21.59 15.03
N ALA A 180 -11.96 22.15 16.04
CA ALA A 180 -12.12 21.49 17.33
C ALA A 180 -12.81 20.12 17.22
N SER A 181 -13.61 19.95 16.18
CA SER A 181 -14.37 18.72 15.94
C SER A 181 -13.51 17.55 15.42
N PHE A 182 -12.29 17.77 14.94
CA PHE A 182 -11.40 16.70 14.50
C PHE A 182 -10.87 15.90 15.70
N PRO A 183 -10.73 14.57 15.60
CA PRO A 183 -10.21 13.75 16.69
C PRO A 183 -8.70 13.93 16.88
N TYR A 184 -8.19 13.51 18.03
CA TYR A 184 -6.76 13.31 18.25
C TYR A 184 -6.30 12.03 17.56
N VAL A 185 -5.20 12.12 16.79
CA VAL A 185 -4.58 10.98 16.10
C VAL A 185 -3.28 10.61 16.82
N ASN A 186 -3.34 9.56 17.62
CA ASN A 186 -2.16 9.05 18.32
C ASN A 186 -1.22 8.32 17.35
N GLY A 187 0.11 8.46 17.52
CA GLY A 187 1.11 7.70 16.76
C GLY A 187 2.24 8.52 16.15
N GLY A 188 2.31 9.83 16.44
CA GLY A 188 3.43 10.70 16.06
C GLY A 188 3.46 11.10 14.57
N LEU A 189 2.44 10.75 13.78
CA LEU A 189 2.36 11.13 12.36
C LEU A 189 2.38 12.66 12.17
N PHE A 190 1.74 13.37 13.09
CA PHE A 190 1.60 14.83 13.04
C PHE A 190 2.55 15.57 13.99
N ALA A 191 3.35 14.88 14.81
CA ALA A 191 4.18 15.45 15.87
C ALA A 191 5.35 16.32 15.36
N ASP A 192 5.89 16.07 14.16
CA ASP A 192 6.96 16.91 13.60
C ASP A 192 6.38 18.18 13.00
N GLU A 193 6.48 19.29 13.74
CA GLU A 193 6.03 20.60 13.32
C GLU A 193 7.01 21.31 12.34
N ASN A 194 8.24 20.78 12.19
CA ASN A 194 9.29 21.42 11.41
C ASN A 194 9.22 21.10 9.91
N ILE A 195 8.19 20.41 9.43
CA ILE A 195 8.04 20.18 8.00
C ILE A 195 7.68 21.48 7.29
N GLU A 196 8.34 21.73 6.17
CA GLU A 196 7.98 22.83 5.30
C GLU A 196 6.68 22.47 4.54
N ILE A 197 5.62 23.27 4.74
CA ILE A 197 4.36 23.16 3.99
C ILE A 197 4.32 24.35 3.03
N PRO A 198 4.33 24.15 1.72
CA PRO A 198 4.21 25.22 0.75
C PRO A 198 2.76 25.69 0.66
N ARG A 199 2.54 26.82 -0.01
CA ARG A 199 1.21 27.19 -0.47
C ARG A 199 0.87 26.30 -1.66
N LEU A 200 -0.23 25.56 -1.60
CA LEU A 200 -0.56 24.57 -2.62
C LEU A 200 -1.16 25.21 -3.88
N GLY A 201 -1.98 26.24 -3.71
CA GLY A 201 -2.67 26.91 -4.80
C GLY A 201 -3.88 26.11 -5.33
N GLU A 202 -4.73 26.79 -6.10
CA GLU A 202 -6.02 26.24 -6.53
C GLU A 202 -5.94 24.92 -7.29
N ALA A 203 -4.99 24.79 -8.21
CA ALA A 203 -4.86 23.57 -9.01
C ALA A 203 -4.52 22.32 -8.19
N VAL A 204 -3.71 22.46 -7.13
CA VAL A 204 -3.38 21.33 -6.24
C VAL A 204 -4.54 21.06 -5.29
N ILE A 205 -5.21 22.11 -4.80
CA ILE A 205 -6.41 21.96 -3.97
C ILE A 205 -7.52 21.25 -4.76
N ASP A 206 -7.77 21.61 -6.01
CA ASP A 206 -8.72 20.93 -6.88
C ASP A 206 -8.34 19.45 -7.10
N LEU A 207 -7.06 19.16 -7.28
CA LEU A 207 -6.57 17.80 -7.40
C LEU A 207 -6.88 16.98 -6.12
N ILE A 208 -6.66 17.56 -4.93
CA ILE A 208 -6.97 16.92 -3.65
C ILE A 208 -8.49 16.72 -3.50
N LEU A 209 -9.29 17.75 -3.72
CA LEU A 209 -10.72 17.72 -3.44
C LEU A 209 -11.50 16.91 -4.48
N VAL A 210 -11.22 17.09 -5.78
CA VAL A 210 -12.01 16.48 -6.85
C VAL A 210 -11.52 15.07 -7.17
N GLN A 211 -10.20 14.87 -7.33
CA GLN A 211 -9.69 13.58 -7.75
C GLN A 211 -9.36 12.67 -6.56
N ALA A 212 -8.72 13.21 -5.53
CA ALA A 212 -8.28 12.39 -4.42
C ALA A 212 -9.36 12.18 -3.34
N SER A 213 -10.20 13.18 -3.02
CA SER A 213 -11.26 13.01 -2.03
C SER A 213 -12.55 12.52 -2.72
N ALA A 214 -13.19 13.33 -3.57
CA ALA A 214 -14.49 12.96 -4.16
C ALA A 214 -14.39 11.84 -5.22
N GLY A 215 -13.26 11.71 -5.90
CA GLY A 215 -13.07 10.77 -7.02
C GLY A 215 -12.57 9.38 -6.64
N PHE A 216 -12.15 9.16 -5.40
CA PHE A 216 -11.56 7.90 -4.95
C PHE A 216 -12.00 7.56 -3.53
N ASP A 217 -12.40 6.32 -3.29
CA ASP A 217 -12.78 5.82 -1.96
C ASP A 217 -11.58 5.13 -1.30
N TRP A 218 -10.94 5.81 -0.35
CA TRP A 218 -9.79 5.30 0.37
C TRP A 218 -10.13 4.19 1.37
N SER A 219 -11.39 4.05 1.78
CA SER A 219 -11.80 3.01 2.74
C SER A 219 -11.68 1.60 2.19
N VAL A 220 -11.65 1.45 0.86
CA VAL A 220 -11.49 0.14 0.21
C VAL A 220 -10.04 -0.34 0.18
N ILE A 221 -9.07 0.52 0.55
CA ILE A 221 -7.66 0.15 0.65
C ILE A 221 -7.41 -0.52 2.01
N SER A 222 -6.85 -1.74 1.97
CA SER A 222 -6.44 -2.38 3.22
C SER A 222 -5.26 -1.63 3.88
N PRO A 223 -5.18 -1.57 5.21
CA PRO A 223 -4.06 -0.90 5.91
C PRO A 223 -2.67 -1.43 5.52
N THR A 224 -2.59 -2.69 5.10
CA THR A 224 -1.34 -3.31 4.63
C THR A 224 -0.90 -2.79 3.28
N ILE A 225 -1.85 -2.52 2.38
CA ILE A 225 -1.59 -1.91 1.07
C ILE A 225 -1.17 -0.45 1.23
N PHE A 226 -1.76 0.23 2.21
CA PHE A 226 -1.45 1.62 2.52
C PHE A 226 0.06 1.83 2.76
N GLY A 227 0.69 0.95 3.55
CA GLY A 227 2.14 0.97 3.76
C GLY A 227 2.95 0.79 2.46
N ALA A 228 2.53 -0.15 1.60
CA ALA A 228 3.20 -0.43 0.33
C ALA A 228 3.06 0.73 -0.68
N VAL A 229 1.90 1.40 -0.72
CA VAL A 229 1.68 2.60 -1.54
C VAL A 229 2.64 3.71 -1.14
N PHE A 230 2.83 3.93 0.16
CA PHE A 230 3.79 4.92 0.64
C PHE A 230 5.23 4.56 0.30
N GLU A 231 5.64 3.32 0.56
CA GLU A 231 7.00 2.87 0.26
C GLU A 231 7.33 3.04 -1.23
N SER A 232 6.41 2.66 -2.12
CA SER A 232 6.59 2.79 -3.56
C SER A 232 6.63 4.24 -4.05
N THR A 233 5.89 5.13 -3.40
CA THR A 233 5.77 6.54 -3.82
C THR A 233 6.91 7.39 -3.29
N LEU A 234 7.36 7.11 -2.07
CA LEU A 234 8.37 7.91 -1.39
C LEU A 234 9.81 7.51 -1.76
N ASN A 235 10.02 6.30 -2.28
CA ASN A 235 11.34 5.85 -2.71
C ASN A 235 11.50 6.01 -4.24
N PRO A 236 12.37 6.94 -4.72
CA PRO A 236 12.59 7.17 -6.16
C PRO A 236 13.09 5.94 -6.93
N GLU A 237 13.76 4.99 -6.25
CA GLU A 237 14.28 3.78 -6.88
C GLU A 237 13.17 2.75 -7.10
N THR A 238 12.25 2.59 -6.16
CA THR A 238 11.09 1.68 -6.28
C THR A 238 10.04 2.23 -7.23
N ARG A 239 9.88 3.55 -7.32
CA ARG A 239 8.99 4.21 -8.29
C ARG A 239 9.32 3.83 -9.76
N ARG A 240 10.61 3.66 -10.10
CA ARG A 240 11.07 3.29 -11.44
C ARG A 240 10.96 1.79 -11.74
N SER A 241 10.99 0.94 -10.73
CA SER A 241 11.02 -0.52 -10.89
C SER A 241 9.65 -1.20 -10.86
N GLY A 242 8.58 -0.49 -10.51
CA GLY A 242 7.21 -1.03 -10.42
C GLY A 242 7.05 -2.17 -9.40
N GLY A 243 8.05 -2.34 -8.51
CA GLY A 243 8.06 -3.40 -7.50
C GLY A 243 7.46 -2.92 -6.18
N MET A 244 6.18 -3.16 -5.95
CA MET A 244 5.60 -3.06 -4.61
C MET A 244 6.01 -4.30 -3.80
N HIS A 245 6.76 -4.11 -2.73
CA HIS A 245 7.01 -5.16 -1.73
C HIS A 245 5.78 -5.28 -0.83
N TYR A 246 4.84 -6.11 -1.25
CA TYR A 246 3.61 -6.37 -0.51
C TYR A 246 3.75 -7.61 0.36
N THR A 247 3.54 -7.46 1.65
CA THR A 247 3.39 -8.60 2.57
C THR A 247 1.90 -8.93 2.68
N SER A 248 1.47 -10.04 2.09
CA SER A 248 0.06 -10.43 2.10
C SER A 248 -0.48 -10.59 3.53
N ILE A 249 -1.76 -10.29 3.72
CA ILE A 249 -2.46 -10.46 5.01
C ILE A 249 -2.28 -11.89 5.53
N GLU A 250 -2.30 -12.90 4.65
CA GLU A 250 -2.05 -14.29 5.03
C GLU A 250 -0.65 -14.50 5.62
N ASN A 251 0.37 -13.85 5.07
CA ASN A 251 1.73 -13.94 5.61
C ASN A 251 1.87 -13.19 6.94
N ILE A 252 1.17 -12.07 7.10
CA ILE A 252 1.08 -11.37 8.38
C ILE A 252 0.43 -12.29 9.41
N HIS A 253 -0.71 -12.91 9.09
CA HIS A 253 -1.41 -13.85 9.99
C HIS A 253 -0.56 -15.06 10.38
N LYS A 254 0.27 -15.60 9.47
CA LYS A 254 1.21 -16.69 9.81
C LYS A 254 2.20 -16.29 10.92
N VAL A 255 2.49 -15.01 11.06
CA VAL A 255 3.39 -14.49 12.09
C VAL A 255 2.62 -14.11 13.35
N ILE A 256 1.55 -13.31 13.23
CA ILE A 256 0.86 -12.74 14.38
C ILE A 256 -0.07 -13.74 15.08
N ASP A 257 -0.69 -14.66 14.33
CA ASP A 257 -1.63 -15.63 14.91
C ASP A 257 -0.97 -16.50 16.01
N PRO A 258 0.18 -17.14 15.75
CA PRO A 258 0.83 -17.94 16.78
C PRO A 258 1.54 -17.10 17.84
N LEU A 259 1.88 -15.83 17.57
CA LEU A 259 2.62 -14.98 18.50
C LEU A 259 1.73 -14.44 19.62
N PHE A 260 0.53 -13.94 19.30
CA PHE A 260 -0.35 -13.32 20.29
C PHE A 260 -1.83 -13.29 19.91
N LEU A 261 -2.18 -13.33 18.60
CA LEU A 261 -3.57 -13.10 18.20
C LEU A 261 -4.50 -14.23 18.65
N ASN A 262 -4.05 -15.48 18.62
CA ASN A 262 -4.84 -16.63 19.09
C ASN A 262 -5.07 -16.56 20.60
N ASP A 263 -4.11 -16.11 21.37
CA ASP A 263 -4.24 -15.93 22.81
C ASP A 263 -5.24 -14.82 23.15
N LEU A 264 -5.12 -13.67 22.46
CA LEU A 264 -6.08 -12.57 22.62
C LEU A 264 -7.51 -12.96 22.24
N LYS A 265 -7.69 -13.73 21.16
CA LYS A 265 -9.00 -14.24 20.74
C LYS A 265 -9.60 -15.16 21.82
N ARG A 266 -8.78 -16.02 22.44
CA ARG A 266 -9.22 -16.88 23.54
C ARG A 266 -9.63 -16.09 24.76
N GLU A 267 -8.81 -15.14 25.22
CA GLU A 267 -9.13 -14.25 26.34
C GLU A 267 -10.42 -13.45 26.10
N LEU A 268 -10.59 -12.94 24.87
CA LEU A 268 -11.81 -12.23 24.49
C LEU A 268 -13.05 -13.14 24.54
N ALA A 269 -12.91 -14.39 24.13
CA ALA A 269 -14.02 -15.37 24.19
C ALA A 269 -14.41 -15.66 25.65
N GLU A 270 -13.43 -15.88 26.53
CA GLU A 270 -13.65 -16.09 27.97
C GLU A 270 -14.36 -14.90 28.62
N ILE A 271 -13.94 -13.65 28.30
CA ILE A 271 -14.59 -12.44 28.83
C ILE A 271 -16.04 -12.32 28.34
N LYS A 272 -16.30 -12.65 27.08
CA LYS A 272 -17.68 -12.63 26.54
C LYS A 272 -18.59 -13.64 27.22
N GLU A 273 -18.12 -14.86 27.52
CA GLU A 273 -18.89 -15.86 28.26
C GLU A 273 -19.25 -15.37 29.67
N ILE A 274 -18.29 -14.78 30.39
CA ILE A 274 -18.53 -14.20 31.73
C ILE A 274 -19.57 -13.06 31.72
N THR A 275 -19.65 -12.32 30.58
CA THR A 275 -20.57 -11.18 30.47
C THR A 275 -22.00 -11.63 30.15
N VAL A 276 -22.19 -12.79 29.55
CA VAL A 276 -23.50 -13.34 29.19
C VAL A 276 -24.17 -14.03 30.38
N GLU A 277 -23.39 -14.49 31.38
CA GLU A 277 -23.93 -15.14 32.61
C GLU A 277 -24.37 -14.15 33.71
N LYS A 278 -24.29 -12.86 33.51
CA LYS A 278 -24.80 -11.79 34.38
C LYS A 278 -26.04 -11.13 33.81
#